data_67acbb4f2e82d593879d0d136b91a3a6
#
_entry.id   67acbb4f2e82d593879d0d136b91a3a6
#
_cell.length_a   1.000
_cell.length_b   1.000
_cell.length_c   1.000
_cell.angle_alpha   90.00
_cell.angle_beta   90.00
_cell.angle_gamma   90.00
#
_symmetry.space_group_name_H-M   'P 1'
#
loop_
_entity.id
_entity.type
_entity.pdbx_description
1 polymer ?
#
loop_
_entity_poly.entity_id
_entity_poly.type
_entity_poly.pdbx_seq_one_letter_code
_entity_poly.pdbx_strand_id
1 'polypeptide(L)'
;MNAPTLTTKAPDSGVLIFGLSDVASAVAHGLVTAGFRVVMVQPTPPTAHRRGMAFTDAYWDEVAILDGICCHRLATFAAWSTLDTPPALSLVTEEVPLPNHRFPIVIDARMQKRKTPPDLRPLAGCVIGLGPGFAVGQNCHIAIETSWGDQLGMVITEGATAPLSGEPRPIDGHGRERLLYAPEAGLWQTPYQIGDPVEAGTWVGSVNQQSLVAPLSGVLRGLTRSGLEVAARTKLVEVDPRGEHAVLRGLGERPKRIAAGVLNALAIRQSLVTPPKSH
;
A
#
# COMPACT_ATOMS: atom_id res chain seq x y z
N MET A 1 -0.42 19.95 -20.90
CA MET A 1 -1.58 20.06 -19.99
C MET A 1 -1.04 20.24 -18.59
N ASN A 2 -1.17 21.42 -18.00
CA ASN A 2 -0.67 21.71 -16.66
C ASN A 2 -1.53 20.95 -15.65
N ALA A 3 -0.88 20.22 -14.73
CA ALA A 3 -1.55 19.60 -13.59
C ALA A 3 -2.26 20.70 -12.76
N PRO A 4 -3.47 20.45 -12.25
CA PRO A 4 -4.15 21.41 -11.40
C PRO A 4 -3.32 21.62 -10.12
N THR A 5 -2.97 22.87 -9.83
CA THR A 5 -2.29 23.25 -8.60
C THR A 5 -3.27 23.08 -7.44
N LEU A 6 -3.09 22.03 -6.64
CA LEU A 6 -3.86 21.84 -5.41
C LEU A 6 -3.45 22.92 -4.40
N THR A 7 -4.27 23.95 -4.24
CA THR A 7 -4.09 24.96 -3.20
C THR A 7 -4.56 24.39 -1.87
N THR A 8 -3.66 23.68 -1.17
CA THR A 8 -3.93 23.17 0.17
C THR A 8 -3.09 23.91 1.18
N LYS A 9 -3.61 24.98 1.74
CA LYS A 9 -3.10 25.53 2.99
C LYS A 9 -4.23 25.49 4.02
N ALA A 10 -4.42 24.28 4.61
CA ALA A 10 -5.19 24.13 5.83
C ALA A 10 -4.34 23.34 6.84
N PRO A 11 -4.07 23.88 8.03
CA PRO A 11 -3.20 23.23 9.03
C PRO A 11 -3.75 21.92 9.61
N ASP A 12 -5.01 21.57 9.35
CA ASP A 12 -5.71 20.43 9.97
C ASP A 12 -6.07 19.31 8.99
N SER A 13 -5.56 19.31 7.77
CA SER A 13 -5.92 18.31 6.76
C SER A 13 -4.96 17.11 6.75
N GLY A 14 -4.93 16.34 7.85
CA GLY A 14 -4.28 15.05 7.88
C GLY A 14 -5.06 14.02 7.05
N VAL A 15 -4.35 13.17 6.32
CA VAL A 15 -4.91 11.99 5.64
C VAL A 15 -4.54 10.75 6.42
N LEU A 16 -5.53 9.95 6.80
CA LEU A 16 -5.33 8.66 7.42
C LEU A 16 -5.37 7.55 6.36
N ILE A 17 -4.33 6.70 6.33
CA ILE A 17 -4.25 5.56 5.40
C ILE A 17 -4.19 4.28 6.22
N PHE A 18 -5.12 3.36 5.99
CA PHE A 18 -5.04 2.00 6.50
C PHE A 18 -4.24 1.12 5.55
N GLY A 19 -3.18 0.48 6.07
CA GLY A 19 -2.29 -0.43 5.35
C GLY A 19 -0.89 0.12 5.10
N LEU A 20 0.04 -0.79 4.78
CA LEU A 20 1.48 -0.50 4.62
C LEU A 20 2.09 -1.29 3.44
N SER A 21 1.28 -1.67 2.45
CA SER A 21 1.72 -2.34 1.22
C SER A 21 2.38 -1.36 0.23
N ASP A 22 2.90 -1.89 -0.89
CA ASP A 22 3.39 -1.09 -2.01
C ASP A 22 2.34 -0.09 -2.55
N VAL A 23 1.06 -0.48 -2.58
CA VAL A 23 -0.04 0.41 -2.98
C VAL A 23 -0.27 1.51 -1.95
N ALA A 24 -0.40 1.17 -0.67
CA ALA A 24 -0.57 2.15 0.41
C ALA A 24 0.60 3.14 0.45
N SER A 25 1.83 2.64 0.27
CA SER A 25 3.05 3.45 0.24
C SER A 25 3.10 4.41 -0.93
N ALA A 26 2.68 3.98 -2.12
CA ALA A 26 2.62 4.88 -3.28
C ALA A 26 1.56 5.97 -3.12
N VAL A 27 0.42 5.65 -2.53
CA VAL A 27 -0.62 6.64 -2.20
C VAL A 27 -0.09 7.65 -1.18
N ALA A 28 0.54 7.17 -0.09
CA ALA A 28 1.15 8.04 0.91
C ALA A 28 2.20 8.96 0.30
N HIS A 29 3.11 8.40 -0.52
CA HIS A 29 4.12 9.15 -1.24
C HIS A 29 3.51 10.27 -2.12
N GLY A 30 2.51 9.93 -2.94
CA GLY A 30 1.83 10.90 -3.81
C GLY A 30 1.16 12.03 -3.02
N LEU A 31 0.50 11.71 -1.91
CA LEU A 31 -0.15 12.68 -1.05
C LEU A 31 0.86 13.61 -0.36
N VAL A 32 1.96 13.08 0.17
CA VAL A 32 3.03 13.91 0.76
C VAL A 32 3.65 14.84 -0.28
N THR A 33 3.90 14.33 -1.48
CA THR A 33 4.40 15.14 -2.60
C THR A 33 3.40 16.26 -2.98
N ALA A 34 2.10 16.01 -2.83
CA ALA A 34 1.05 17.00 -3.03
C ALA A 34 0.84 17.95 -1.83
N GLY A 35 1.65 17.84 -0.77
CA GLY A 35 1.62 18.72 0.40
C GLY A 35 0.69 18.30 1.53
N PHE A 36 0.10 17.10 1.47
CA PHE A 36 -0.69 16.56 2.57
C PHE A 36 0.20 16.02 3.70
N ARG A 37 -0.28 16.10 4.93
CA ARG A 37 0.26 15.33 6.05
C ARG A 37 -0.43 13.97 6.09
N VAL A 38 0.35 12.91 6.19
CA VAL A 38 -0.16 11.55 6.08
C VAL A 38 0.21 10.72 7.30
N VAL A 39 -0.77 10.00 7.84
CA VAL A 39 -0.56 8.97 8.84
C VAL A 39 -0.98 7.63 8.27
N MET A 40 -0.05 6.70 8.19
CA MET A 40 -0.33 5.31 7.87
C MET A 40 -0.57 4.53 9.16
N VAL A 41 -1.48 3.57 9.12
CA VAL A 41 -1.82 2.71 10.28
C VAL A 41 -1.65 1.25 9.91
N GLN A 42 -0.83 0.56 10.70
CA GLN A 42 -0.57 -0.87 10.55
C GLN A 42 -0.38 -1.52 11.94
N PRO A 43 -1.44 -2.01 12.60
CA PRO A 43 -1.37 -2.54 13.96
C PRO A 43 -0.61 -3.86 14.08
N THR A 44 -0.64 -4.67 13.03
CA THR A 44 -0.01 -5.98 13.02
C THR A 44 1.23 -6.01 12.13
N PRO A 45 2.24 -6.86 12.44
CA PRO A 45 3.41 -6.99 11.60
C PRO A 45 3.06 -7.24 10.13
N PRO A 46 3.50 -6.39 9.21
CA PRO A 46 3.17 -6.54 7.79
C PRO A 46 3.92 -7.71 7.16
N THR A 47 3.20 -8.55 6.43
CA THR A 47 3.78 -9.67 5.66
C THR A 47 4.04 -9.29 4.18
N ALA A 48 4.21 -8.00 3.89
CA ALA A 48 4.48 -7.54 2.55
C ALA A 48 5.86 -8.03 2.05
N HIS A 49 5.89 -8.60 0.87
CA HIS A 49 7.12 -9.13 0.28
C HIS A 49 7.89 -8.08 -0.55
N ARG A 50 7.23 -7.07 -1.13
CA ARG A 50 7.87 -6.00 -1.93
C ARG A 50 8.37 -4.86 -1.05
N ARG A 51 9.17 -5.18 -0.05
CA ARG A 51 9.66 -4.22 0.96
C ARG A 51 10.50 -3.09 0.36
N GLY A 52 11.32 -3.37 -0.67
CA GLY A 52 12.07 -2.33 -1.38
C GLY A 52 11.21 -1.31 -2.16
N MET A 53 9.91 -1.58 -2.28
CA MET A 53 8.93 -0.76 -3.01
C MET A 53 7.83 -0.21 -2.10
N ALA A 54 8.07 -0.20 -0.79
CA ALA A 54 7.09 0.21 0.23
C ALA A 54 7.79 0.79 1.46
N PHE A 55 7.05 1.50 2.29
CA PHE A 55 7.50 1.95 3.62
C PHE A 55 7.43 0.84 4.68
N THR A 56 7.26 -0.41 4.27
CA THR A 56 6.99 -1.56 5.15
C THR A 56 8.03 -1.71 6.25
N ASP A 57 9.31 -1.48 5.94
CA ASP A 57 10.41 -1.67 6.89
C ASP A 57 10.41 -0.62 8.02
N ALA A 58 9.73 0.53 7.87
CA ALA A 58 9.52 1.46 8.97
C ALA A 58 8.84 0.83 10.20
N TYR A 59 8.09 -0.26 10.00
CA TYR A 59 7.44 -0.98 11.10
C TYR A 59 8.45 -1.52 12.13
N TRP A 60 9.64 -1.94 11.68
CA TRP A 60 10.70 -2.49 12.54
C TRP A 60 11.87 -1.55 12.73
N ASP A 61 12.25 -0.84 11.67
CA ASP A 61 13.51 -0.10 11.58
C ASP A 61 13.29 1.40 11.90
N GLU A 62 12.10 1.78 12.42
CA GLU A 62 11.66 3.13 12.82
C GLU A 62 11.57 4.13 11.66
N VAL A 63 12.39 3.98 10.64
CA VAL A 63 12.38 4.84 9.45
C VAL A 63 12.49 3.96 8.20
N ALA A 64 11.71 4.31 7.18
CA ALA A 64 11.91 3.79 5.83
C ALA A 64 11.90 4.94 4.83
N ILE A 65 12.73 4.82 3.79
CA ILE A 65 12.84 5.82 2.73
C ILE A 65 12.38 5.18 1.41
N LEU A 66 11.50 5.87 0.70
CA LEU A 66 11.01 5.47 -0.62
C LEU A 66 10.96 6.70 -1.53
N ASP A 67 11.73 6.66 -2.62
CA ASP A 67 11.84 7.73 -3.62
C ASP A 67 11.98 9.14 -2.97
N GLY A 68 12.88 9.26 -1.97
CA GLY A 68 13.21 10.52 -1.30
C GLY A 68 12.28 10.95 -0.16
N ILE A 69 11.16 10.25 0.07
CA ILE A 69 10.28 10.51 1.22
C ILE A 69 10.62 9.58 2.37
N CYS A 70 10.73 10.15 3.58
CA CYS A 70 10.95 9.42 4.82
C CYS A 70 9.61 9.16 5.52
N CYS A 71 9.36 7.91 5.90
CA CYS A 71 8.27 7.49 6.77
C CYS A 71 8.84 7.21 8.16
N HIS A 72 8.35 7.90 9.18
CA HIS A 72 8.78 7.75 10.57
C HIS A 72 7.75 6.96 11.36
N ARG A 73 8.19 5.90 12.05
CA ARG A 73 7.34 5.17 12.98
C ARG A 73 7.17 5.97 14.27
N LEU A 74 5.92 6.09 14.71
CA LEU A 74 5.53 6.61 16.02
C LEU A 74 4.89 5.48 16.82
N ALA A 75 5.21 5.39 18.09
CA ALA A 75 4.72 4.30 18.93
C ALA A 75 3.20 4.31 19.06
N THR A 76 2.61 5.50 19.17
CA THR A 76 1.19 5.67 19.42
C THR A 76 0.59 6.79 18.56
N PHE A 77 -0.71 6.72 18.36
CA PHE A 77 -1.46 7.81 17.75
C PHE A 77 -1.46 9.07 18.62
N ALA A 78 -1.48 8.90 19.94
CA ALA A 78 -1.34 9.99 20.88
C ALA A 78 -0.02 10.75 20.68
N ALA A 79 1.08 10.03 20.47
CA ALA A 79 2.37 10.64 20.16
C ALA A 79 2.29 11.51 18.89
N TRP A 80 1.63 11.03 17.82
CA TRP A 80 1.43 11.83 16.61
C TRP A 80 0.59 13.09 16.86
N SER A 81 -0.49 12.95 17.63
CA SER A 81 -1.46 14.04 17.84
C SER A 81 -0.97 15.15 18.76
N THR A 82 0.07 14.89 19.56
CA THR A 82 0.68 15.86 20.49
C THR A 82 1.88 16.60 19.91
N LEU A 83 2.37 16.21 18.71
CA LEU A 83 3.46 16.89 18.05
C LEU A 83 2.98 18.22 17.46
N ASP A 84 3.65 19.32 17.79
CA ASP A 84 3.41 20.65 17.20
C ASP A 84 3.64 20.61 15.67
N THR A 85 4.66 19.87 15.24
CA THR A 85 5.04 19.67 13.84
C THR A 85 5.32 18.19 13.57
N PRO A 86 4.28 17.36 13.36
CA PRO A 86 4.50 15.97 13.02
C PRO A 86 5.20 15.84 11.64
N PRO A 87 5.99 14.76 11.42
CA PRO A 87 6.56 14.45 10.11
C PRO A 87 5.48 14.47 9.02
N ALA A 88 5.88 14.81 7.80
CA ALA A 88 4.96 14.80 6.66
C ALA A 88 4.33 13.41 6.42
N LEU A 89 5.08 12.34 6.73
CA LEU A 89 4.63 10.96 6.73
C LEU A 89 5.00 10.25 8.02
N SER A 90 4.00 9.72 8.70
CA SER A 90 4.16 8.92 9.91
C SER A 90 3.50 7.55 9.77
N LEU A 91 4.06 6.54 10.42
CA LEU A 91 3.48 5.23 10.62
C LEU A 91 3.12 5.04 12.09
N VAL A 92 1.88 4.68 12.37
CA VAL A 92 1.41 4.30 13.71
C VAL A 92 1.13 2.80 13.73
N THR A 93 1.65 2.10 14.74
CA THR A 93 1.58 0.64 14.85
C THR A 93 0.59 0.13 15.88
N GLU A 94 -0.24 1.00 16.44
CA GLU A 94 -1.36 0.61 17.30
C GLU A 94 -2.70 0.65 16.57
N GLU A 95 -3.70 -0.04 17.11
CA GLU A 95 -5.08 0.16 16.68
C GLU A 95 -5.52 1.57 17.08
N VAL A 96 -5.80 2.40 16.09
CA VAL A 96 -6.32 3.73 16.34
C VAL A 96 -7.78 3.58 16.76
N PRO A 97 -8.15 3.95 18.00
CA PRO A 97 -9.53 4.25 18.30
C PRO A 97 -9.87 5.47 17.45
N LEU A 98 -10.53 5.24 16.32
CA LEU A 98 -10.83 6.28 15.35
C LEU A 98 -11.56 7.41 16.06
N PRO A 99 -10.89 8.52 16.32
CA PRO A 99 -11.52 9.63 17.01
C PRO A 99 -12.51 10.25 16.04
N ASN A 100 -13.72 10.48 16.49
CA ASN A 100 -14.75 11.17 15.74
C ASN A 100 -14.13 12.42 15.06
N HIS A 101 -14.04 12.37 13.73
CA HIS A 101 -13.73 13.50 12.85
C HIS A 101 -12.33 14.17 12.94
N ARG A 102 -11.27 13.48 13.41
CA ARG A 102 -9.90 14.06 13.36
C ARG A 102 -9.29 14.06 11.97
N PHE A 103 -9.73 13.14 11.08
CA PHE A 103 -9.24 13.09 9.71
C PHE A 103 -10.35 13.43 8.72
N PRO A 104 -10.24 14.49 7.95
CA PRO A 104 -11.22 14.80 6.91
C PRO A 104 -11.22 13.75 5.79
N ILE A 105 -10.08 13.04 5.61
CA ILE A 105 -9.88 12.04 4.57
C ILE A 105 -9.34 10.76 5.20
N VAL A 106 -10.01 9.65 4.90
CA VAL A 106 -9.59 8.29 5.24
C VAL A 106 -9.46 7.48 3.96
N ILE A 107 -8.35 6.74 3.82
CA ILE A 107 -8.09 5.87 2.68
C ILE A 107 -7.90 4.44 3.18
N ASP A 108 -8.74 3.53 2.71
CA ASP A 108 -8.56 2.11 2.97
C ASP A 108 -7.72 1.47 1.86
N ALA A 109 -6.43 1.30 2.15
CA ALA A 109 -5.44 0.70 1.27
C ALA A 109 -4.93 -0.67 1.79
N ARG A 110 -5.70 -1.33 2.66
CA ARG A 110 -5.33 -2.65 3.22
C ARG A 110 -5.28 -3.75 2.17
N MET A 111 -5.94 -3.57 1.03
CA MET A 111 -5.95 -4.52 -0.09
C MET A 111 -6.36 -5.94 0.32
N GLN A 112 -7.36 -6.06 1.19
CA GLN A 112 -7.84 -7.34 1.74
C GLN A 112 -8.72 -8.07 0.72
N LYS A 113 -8.08 -8.74 -0.22
CA LYS A 113 -8.66 -9.32 -1.44
C LYS A 113 -9.84 -10.28 -1.26
N ARG A 114 -10.06 -10.84 -0.07
CA ARG A 114 -11.08 -11.88 0.20
C ARG A 114 -12.02 -11.54 1.34
N LYS A 115 -11.93 -10.34 1.88
CA LYS A 115 -12.80 -9.86 2.95
C LYS A 115 -13.60 -8.68 2.43
N THR A 116 -14.86 -8.60 2.83
CA THR A 116 -15.63 -7.38 2.61
C THR A 116 -15.04 -6.25 3.46
N PRO A 117 -14.64 -5.13 2.85
CA PRO A 117 -14.14 -4.00 3.62
C PRO A 117 -15.23 -3.45 4.56
N PRO A 118 -14.87 -3.03 5.78
CA PRO A 118 -15.82 -2.39 6.67
C PRO A 118 -16.27 -1.04 6.12
N ASP A 119 -17.46 -0.61 6.52
CA ASP A 119 -17.93 0.75 6.22
C ASP A 119 -17.20 1.76 7.13
N LEU A 120 -16.30 2.52 6.54
CA LEU A 120 -15.55 3.57 7.24
C LEU A 120 -16.15 4.98 7.03
N ARG A 121 -17.25 5.13 6.29
CA ARG A 121 -17.86 6.44 6.01
C ARG A 121 -18.26 7.23 7.25
N PRO A 122 -18.69 6.60 8.36
CA PRO A 122 -18.96 7.35 9.59
C PRO A 122 -17.74 8.04 10.20
N LEU A 123 -16.51 7.66 9.79
CA LEU A 123 -15.26 8.09 10.42
C LEU A 123 -14.66 9.35 9.79
N ALA A 124 -15.06 9.69 8.57
CA ALA A 124 -14.50 10.83 7.85
C ALA A 124 -15.46 11.40 6.83
N GLY A 125 -15.33 12.71 6.58
CA GLY A 125 -16.09 13.37 5.51
C GLY A 125 -15.77 12.85 4.10
N CYS A 126 -14.61 12.21 3.90
CA CYS A 126 -14.22 11.52 2.67
C CYS A 126 -13.56 10.19 2.98
N VAL A 127 -14.14 9.10 2.50
CA VAL A 127 -13.54 7.76 2.57
C VAL A 127 -13.31 7.26 1.16
N ILE A 128 -12.05 6.94 0.84
CA ILE A 128 -11.64 6.39 -0.44
C ILE A 128 -11.25 4.92 -0.23
N GLY A 129 -11.88 4.02 -0.97
CA GLY A 129 -11.59 2.59 -0.94
C GLY A 129 -10.73 2.15 -2.13
N LEU A 130 -9.67 1.34 -1.89
CA LEU A 130 -8.77 0.86 -2.93
C LEU A 130 -8.93 -0.64 -3.16
N GLY A 131 -9.32 -1.02 -4.36
CA GLY A 131 -9.36 -2.41 -4.80
C GLY A 131 -10.71 -3.11 -4.68
N PRO A 132 -10.73 -4.43 -4.82
CA PRO A 132 -11.96 -5.17 -4.89
C PRO A 132 -12.75 -5.12 -3.58
N GLY A 133 -14.07 -5.12 -3.71
CA GLY A 133 -15.00 -5.13 -2.58
C GLY A 133 -15.45 -3.76 -2.11
N PHE A 134 -14.96 -2.67 -2.71
CA PHE A 134 -15.47 -1.34 -2.43
C PHE A 134 -16.65 -1.00 -3.36
N ALA A 135 -17.74 -0.53 -2.76
CA ALA A 135 -18.92 -0.03 -3.44
C ALA A 135 -19.31 1.34 -2.88
N VAL A 136 -19.43 2.31 -3.78
CA VAL A 136 -19.77 3.69 -3.44
C VAL A 136 -21.17 3.73 -2.82
N GLY A 137 -21.31 4.47 -1.73
CA GLY A 137 -22.57 4.54 -0.98
C GLY A 137 -22.80 3.35 -0.03
N GLN A 138 -21.98 2.29 -0.06
CA GLN A 138 -22.06 1.16 0.85
C GLN A 138 -20.95 1.16 1.91
N ASN A 139 -19.67 1.24 1.50
CA ASN A 139 -18.54 1.18 2.42
C ASN A 139 -17.44 2.23 2.13
N CYS A 140 -17.63 3.05 1.11
CA CYS A 140 -16.79 4.20 0.78
C CYS A 140 -17.60 5.32 0.14
N HIS A 141 -17.03 6.52 0.07
CA HIS A 141 -17.59 7.65 -0.68
C HIS A 141 -17.09 7.68 -2.12
N ILE A 142 -15.87 7.21 -2.34
CA ILE A 142 -15.22 7.11 -3.66
C ILE A 142 -14.43 5.80 -3.65
N ALA A 143 -14.39 5.09 -4.76
CA ALA A 143 -13.53 3.93 -4.92
C ALA A 143 -12.52 4.16 -6.05
N ILE A 144 -11.37 3.48 -5.97
CA ILE A 144 -10.34 3.49 -7.02
C ILE A 144 -10.16 2.07 -7.54
N GLU A 145 -10.29 1.91 -8.85
CA GLU A 145 -10.04 0.62 -9.49
C GLU A 145 -8.54 0.26 -9.43
N THR A 146 -8.26 -0.97 -9.04
CA THR A 146 -6.89 -1.45 -8.86
C THR A 146 -6.52 -2.64 -9.73
N SER A 147 -7.46 -3.19 -10.49
CA SER A 147 -7.21 -4.26 -11.45
C SER A 147 -6.35 -3.77 -12.61
N TRP A 148 -5.47 -4.63 -13.12
CA TRP A 148 -4.73 -4.33 -14.33
C TRP A 148 -5.69 -4.15 -15.52
N GLY A 149 -5.37 -3.24 -16.41
CA GLY A 149 -6.14 -2.89 -17.59
C GLY A 149 -6.32 -1.39 -17.75
N ASP A 150 -7.22 -1.00 -18.65
CA ASP A 150 -7.46 0.41 -18.99
C ASP A 150 -8.08 1.20 -17.84
N GLN A 151 -8.80 0.52 -16.97
CA GLN A 151 -9.45 1.12 -15.81
C GLN A 151 -8.54 1.27 -14.57
N LEU A 152 -7.29 0.79 -14.62
CA LEU A 152 -6.37 0.91 -13.50
C LEU A 152 -6.16 2.36 -13.07
N GLY A 153 -6.51 2.66 -11.82
CA GLY A 153 -6.47 4.00 -11.23
C GLY A 153 -7.71 4.85 -11.53
N MET A 154 -8.73 4.29 -12.18
CA MET A 154 -9.98 5.02 -12.46
C MET A 154 -10.70 5.37 -11.16
N VAL A 155 -11.19 6.60 -11.08
CA VAL A 155 -12.04 7.09 -9.99
C VAL A 155 -13.47 6.63 -10.22
N ILE A 156 -14.04 5.95 -9.25
CA ILE A 156 -15.42 5.44 -9.24
C ILE A 156 -16.22 6.27 -8.25
N THR A 157 -17.16 7.04 -8.73
CA THR A 157 -18.08 7.87 -7.93
C THR A 157 -19.47 7.28 -7.81
N GLU A 158 -19.75 6.21 -8.57
CA GLU A 158 -20.99 5.44 -8.57
C GLU A 158 -20.69 3.99 -8.91
N GLY A 159 -21.36 3.03 -8.25
CA GLY A 159 -21.16 1.60 -8.46
C GLY A 159 -20.03 1.03 -7.59
N ALA A 160 -19.31 0.03 -8.11
CA ALA A 160 -18.32 -0.74 -7.37
C ALA A 160 -17.06 -1.02 -8.19
N THR A 161 -15.96 -1.30 -7.51
CA THR A 161 -14.72 -1.81 -8.12
C THR A 161 -14.94 -3.20 -8.71
N ALA A 162 -14.14 -3.55 -9.72
CA ALA A 162 -14.19 -4.87 -10.33
C ALA A 162 -13.90 -6.00 -9.32
N PRO A 163 -14.52 -7.16 -9.48
CA PRO A 163 -14.20 -8.35 -8.69
C PRO A 163 -12.72 -8.73 -8.84
N LEU A 164 -12.17 -9.39 -7.81
CA LEU A 164 -10.79 -9.85 -7.83
C LEU A 164 -10.57 -10.88 -8.95
N SER A 165 -9.77 -10.56 -9.97
CA SER A 165 -9.31 -11.53 -10.97
C SER A 165 -8.28 -12.51 -10.38
N GLY A 166 -7.47 -12.02 -9.44
CA GLY A 166 -6.51 -12.84 -8.71
C GLY A 166 -5.20 -13.13 -9.44
N GLU A 167 -5.07 -12.81 -10.73
CA GLU A 167 -3.87 -13.12 -11.50
C GLU A 167 -2.85 -11.98 -11.47
N PRO A 168 -1.56 -12.28 -11.20
CA PRO A 168 -0.49 -11.31 -11.32
C PRO A 168 -0.18 -11.04 -12.80
N ARG A 169 0.18 -9.79 -13.12
CA ARG A 169 0.70 -9.48 -14.46
C ARG A 169 2.00 -10.28 -14.70
N PRO A 170 2.14 -10.97 -15.84
CA PRO A 170 3.37 -11.66 -16.19
C PRO A 170 4.57 -10.70 -16.25
N ILE A 171 5.73 -11.22 -15.87
CA ILE A 171 7.03 -10.58 -16.05
C ILE A 171 7.88 -11.53 -16.86
N ASP A 172 8.32 -11.09 -18.03
CA ASP A 172 9.09 -11.91 -18.98
C ASP A 172 8.46 -13.29 -19.23
N GLY A 173 7.14 -13.29 -19.53
CA GLY A 173 6.36 -14.50 -19.76
C GLY A 173 5.94 -15.28 -18.51
N HIS A 174 6.51 -15.00 -17.36
CA HIS A 174 6.23 -15.71 -16.10
C HIS A 174 5.15 -15.02 -15.27
N GLY A 175 4.09 -15.74 -14.94
CA GLY A 175 2.94 -15.28 -14.16
C GLY A 175 3.07 -15.59 -12.68
N ARG A 176 2.15 -16.44 -12.20
CA ARG A 176 2.07 -16.81 -10.77
C ARG A 176 3.21 -17.73 -10.32
N GLU A 177 3.80 -18.50 -11.24
CA GLU A 177 4.87 -19.44 -10.97
C GLU A 177 6.13 -18.79 -10.37
N ARG A 178 6.35 -17.48 -10.62
CA ARG A 178 7.48 -16.74 -10.01
C ARG A 178 7.28 -16.38 -8.54
N LEU A 179 6.17 -16.80 -7.95
CA LEU A 179 5.78 -16.44 -6.59
C LEU A 179 5.78 -17.67 -5.69
N LEU A 180 6.43 -17.60 -4.53
CA LEU A 180 6.30 -18.60 -3.47
C LEU A 180 5.34 -18.12 -2.39
N TYR A 181 4.56 -19.07 -1.91
CA TYR A 181 3.59 -18.85 -0.86
C TYR A 181 3.89 -19.78 0.32
N ALA A 182 3.58 -19.33 1.53
CA ALA A 182 3.64 -20.18 2.71
C ALA A 182 2.75 -21.42 2.53
N PRO A 183 3.30 -22.63 2.62
CA PRO A 183 2.53 -23.87 2.48
C PRO A 183 1.57 -24.08 3.66
N GLU A 184 1.98 -23.63 4.83
CA GLU A 184 1.24 -23.70 6.09
C GLU A 184 1.40 -22.39 6.88
N ALA A 185 0.70 -22.27 8.00
CA ALA A 185 0.95 -21.20 8.97
C ALA A 185 2.18 -21.55 9.81
N GLY A 186 3.04 -20.57 10.10
CA GLY A 186 4.24 -20.80 10.92
C GLY A 186 5.31 -19.74 10.76
N LEU A 187 6.46 -19.99 11.36
CA LEU A 187 7.59 -19.07 11.37
C LEU A 187 8.35 -19.14 10.03
N TRP A 188 8.33 -18.01 9.30
CA TRP A 188 9.12 -17.82 8.08
C TRP A 188 10.55 -17.44 8.41
N GLN A 189 11.51 -18.15 7.83
CA GLN A 189 12.93 -17.87 7.96
C GLN A 189 13.63 -17.92 6.60
N THR A 190 14.49 -16.94 6.34
CA THR A 190 15.33 -16.85 5.16
C THR A 190 16.62 -16.11 5.48
N PRO A 191 17.79 -16.54 4.96
CA PRO A 191 19.04 -15.80 5.05
C PRO A 191 19.22 -14.78 3.92
N TYR A 192 18.34 -14.81 2.91
CA TYR A 192 18.44 -13.99 1.70
C TYR A 192 17.91 -12.56 1.90
N GLN A 193 18.28 -11.70 0.97
CA GLN A 193 17.85 -10.31 0.89
C GLN A 193 17.23 -10.01 -0.49
N ILE A 194 16.47 -8.91 -0.58
CA ILE A 194 15.97 -8.40 -1.86
C ILE A 194 17.18 -7.98 -2.71
N GLY A 195 17.25 -8.49 -3.94
CA GLY A 195 18.35 -8.28 -4.87
C GLY A 195 19.32 -9.47 -4.99
N ASP A 196 19.25 -10.44 -4.08
CA ASP A 196 20.10 -11.62 -4.18
C ASP A 196 19.73 -12.44 -5.42
N PRO A 197 20.72 -12.90 -6.21
CA PRO A 197 20.48 -13.80 -7.32
C PRO A 197 20.16 -15.21 -6.80
N VAL A 198 19.28 -15.90 -7.51
CA VAL A 198 18.93 -17.28 -7.21
C VAL A 198 18.80 -18.09 -8.52
N GLU A 199 19.14 -19.36 -8.45
CA GLU A 199 18.89 -20.33 -9.51
C GLU A 199 17.64 -21.14 -9.17
N ALA A 200 16.93 -21.61 -10.21
CA ALA A 200 15.80 -22.52 -10.03
C ALA A 200 16.19 -23.74 -9.16
N GLY A 201 15.37 -24.06 -8.17
CA GLY A 201 15.65 -25.15 -7.23
C GLY A 201 16.54 -24.77 -6.04
N THR A 202 17.16 -23.59 -6.02
CA THR A 202 17.93 -23.12 -4.85
C THR A 202 17.02 -22.96 -3.64
N TRP A 203 17.42 -23.49 -2.49
CA TRP A 203 16.73 -23.25 -1.22
C TRP A 203 16.76 -21.73 -0.88
N VAL A 204 15.59 -21.17 -0.59
CA VAL A 204 15.46 -19.73 -0.31
C VAL A 204 14.91 -19.42 1.07
N GLY A 205 14.53 -20.44 1.82
CA GLY A 205 14.02 -20.30 3.18
C GLY A 205 13.10 -21.43 3.58
N SER A 206 12.49 -21.32 4.76
CA SER A 206 11.56 -22.33 5.28
C SER A 206 10.42 -21.68 6.07
N VAL A 207 9.28 -22.36 6.08
CA VAL A 207 8.20 -22.10 7.05
C VAL A 207 8.22 -23.29 8.00
N ASN A 208 8.49 -23.06 9.27
CA ASN A 208 8.80 -24.11 10.24
C ASN A 208 9.91 -25.02 9.69
N GLN A 209 9.60 -26.31 9.45
CA GLN A 209 10.53 -27.30 8.89
C GLN A 209 10.37 -27.50 7.37
N GLN A 210 9.38 -26.87 6.74
CA GLN A 210 9.16 -27.01 5.30
C GLN A 210 10.07 -26.08 4.51
N SER A 211 11.01 -26.66 3.80
CA SER A 211 11.92 -25.94 2.89
C SER A 211 11.19 -25.43 1.66
N LEU A 212 11.54 -24.22 1.24
CA LEU A 212 11.06 -23.58 0.03
C LEU A 212 12.24 -23.32 -0.92
N VAL A 213 12.03 -23.62 -2.19
CA VAL A 213 13.05 -23.45 -3.22
C VAL A 213 12.60 -22.44 -4.27
N ALA A 214 13.55 -21.72 -4.88
CA ALA A 214 13.29 -20.77 -5.94
C ALA A 214 12.59 -21.46 -7.13
N PRO A 215 11.47 -20.95 -7.59
CA PRO A 215 10.69 -21.59 -8.64
C PRO A 215 11.31 -21.41 -10.05
N LEU A 216 12.16 -20.41 -10.20
CA LEU A 216 12.90 -20.11 -11.42
C LEU A 216 14.17 -19.30 -11.09
N SER A 217 15.10 -19.23 -12.06
CA SER A 217 16.30 -18.40 -11.92
C SER A 217 16.00 -16.93 -12.12
N GLY A 218 16.72 -16.05 -11.41
CA GLY A 218 16.55 -14.61 -11.47
C GLY A 218 17.05 -13.92 -10.20
N VAL A 219 16.42 -12.81 -9.83
CA VAL A 219 16.74 -12.09 -8.59
C VAL A 219 15.53 -12.03 -7.67
N LEU A 220 15.75 -12.00 -6.36
CA LEU A 220 14.72 -11.84 -5.36
C LEU A 220 14.18 -10.40 -5.39
N ARG A 221 13.09 -10.18 -6.11
CA ARG A 221 12.41 -8.89 -6.21
C ARG A 221 11.54 -8.58 -5.01
N GLY A 222 10.98 -9.62 -4.44
CA GLY A 222 10.15 -9.52 -3.25
C GLY A 222 10.52 -10.61 -2.26
N LEU A 223 10.64 -10.23 -0.99
CA LEU A 223 11.00 -11.13 0.10
C LEU A 223 10.36 -10.64 1.39
N THR A 224 9.46 -11.43 1.96
CA THR A 224 8.89 -11.17 3.29
C THR A 224 10.01 -11.22 4.33
N ARG A 225 9.96 -10.31 5.31
CA ARG A 225 10.99 -10.23 6.37
C ARG A 225 11.09 -11.55 7.11
N SER A 226 12.33 -12.00 7.34
CA SER A 226 12.63 -13.21 8.12
C SER A 226 12.22 -13.06 9.58
N GLY A 227 11.84 -14.16 10.23
CA GLY A 227 11.44 -14.17 11.64
C GLY A 227 9.99 -13.79 11.90
N LEU A 228 9.12 -13.77 10.87
CA LEU A 228 7.70 -13.47 11.03
C LEU A 228 6.85 -14.74 11.07
N GLU A 229 5.88 -14.75 11.97
CA GLU A 229 4.74 -15.67 11.90
C GLU A 229 3.87 -15.30 10.71
N VAL A 230 3.64 -16.23 9.81
CA VAL A 230 2.86 -16.04 8.61
C VAL A 230 1.67 -17.00 8.55
N ALA A 231 0.57 -16.56 8.00
CA ALA A 231 -0.56 -17.44 7.70
C ALA A 231 -0.26 -18.30 6.46
N ALA A 232 -0.88 -19.45 6.35
CA ALA A 232 -0.85 -20.24 5.13
C ALA A 232 -1.26 -19.39 3.92
N ARG A 233 -0.61 -19.61 2.77
CA ARG A 233 -0.80 -18.87 1.53
C ARG A 233 -0.37 -17.39 1.57
N THR A 234 0.35 -16.95 2.61
CA THR A 234 1.05 -15.67 2.59
C THR A 234 2.11 -15.71 1.49
N LYS A 235 2.18 -14.65 0.68
CA LYS A 235 3.22 -14.53 -0.34
C LYS A 235 4.55 -14.19 0.33
N LEU A 236 5.54 -15.06 0.17
CA LEU A 236 6.85 -14.96 0.83
C LEU A 236 7.93 -14.42 -0.10
N VAL A 237 7.97 -14.93 -1.34
CA VAL A 237 9.04 -14.64 -2.30
C VAL A 237 8.43 -14.28 -3.65
N GLU A 238 9.08 -13.35 -4.34
CA GLU A 238 8.86 -13.04 -5.74
C GLU A 238 10.22 -13.04 -6.45
N VAL A 239 10.40 -13.93 -7.43
CA VAL A 239 11.59 -13.95 -8.28
C VAL A 239 11.30 -13.16 -9.56
N ASP A 240 12.22 -12.29 -9.96
CA ASP A 240 12.16 -11.56 -11.23
C ASP A 240 13.17 -12.21 -12.20
N PRO A 241 12.71 -12.84 -13.29
CA PRO A 241 13.58 -13.55 -14.24
C PRO A 241 14.51 -12.62 -15.03
N ARG A 242 14.25 -11.32 -15.04
CA ARG A 242 15.04 -10.34 -15.80
C ARG A 242 16.43 -10.06 -15.20
N GLY A 243 16.75 -10.66 -14.03
CA GLY A 243 18.04 -10.52 -13.39
C GLY A 243 18.36 -9.05 -13.06
N GLU A 244 19.51 -8.57 -13.51
CA GLU A 244 19.96 -7.19 -13.29
C GLU A 244 19.05 -6.09 -13.87
N HIS A 245 18.15 -6.43 -14.80
CA HIS A 245 17.15 -5.50 -15.31
C HIS A 245 15.88 -5.43 -14.45
N ALA A 246 15.84 -6.15 -13.33
CA ALA A 246 14.70 -6.15 -12.42
C ALA A 246 14.61 -4.81 -11.66
N VAL A 247 13.38 -4.28 -11.56
CA VAL A 247 13.13 -3.11 -10.71
C VAL A 247 12.81 -3.61 -9.30
N LEU A 248 13.75 -3.40 -8.39
CA LEU A 248 13.71 -3.91 -7.01
C LEU A 248 13.27 -2.87 -5.99
N ARG A 249 13.47 -1.59 -6.29
CA ARG A 249 13.24 -0.45 -5.39
C ARG A 249 12.42 0.63 -6.07
N GLY A 250 11.87 1.54 -5.27
CA GLY A 250 11.07 2.66 -5.74
C GLY A 250 9.62 2.29 -6.03
N LEU A 251 8.86 3.25 -6.51
CA LEU A 251 7.41 3.08 -6.75
C LEU A 251 7.13 2.27 -8.01
N GLY A 252 6.36 1.20 -7.88
CA GLY A 252 5.93 0.38 -9.01
C GLY A 252 4.90 1.08 -9.91
N GLU A 253 4.78 0.64 -11.17
CA GLU A 253 3.84 1.20 -12.17
C GLU A 253 2.39 1.18 -11.66
N ARG A 254 1.89 0.00 -11.25
CA ARG A 254 0.52 -0.15 -10.78
C ARG A 254 0.23 0.70 -9.53
N PRO A 255 1.06 0.67 -8.47
CA PRO A 255 0.90 1.57 -7.33
C PRO A 255 0.88 3.05 -7.70
N LYS A 256 1.75 3.51 -8.62
CA LYS A 256 1.75 4.90 -9.11
C LYS A 256 0.44 5.30 -9.78
N ARG A 257 -0.13 4.44 -10.63
CA ARG A 257 -1.42 4.71 -11.30
C ARG A 257 -2.57 4.78 -10.29
N ILE A 258 -2.57 3.90 -9.27
CA ILE A 258 -3.57 3.94 -8.21
C ILE A 258 -3.44 5.24 -7.38
N ALA A 259 -2.20 5.63 -7.03
CA ALA A 259 -1.95 6.88 -6.31
C ALA A 259 -2.42 8.11 -7.10
N ALA A 260 -2.19 8.14 -8.42
CA ALA A 260 -2.72 9.19 -9.29
C ALA A 260 -4.25 9.23 -9.27
N GLY A 261 -4.92 8.07 -9.27
CA GLY A 261 -6.37 7.98 -9.11
C GLY A 261 -6.86 8.59 -7.79
N VAL A 262 -6.17 8.34 -6.68
CA VAL A 262 -6.50 8.96 -5.38
C VAL A 262 -6.38 10.47 -5.44
N LEU A 263 -5.29 11.01 -6.01
CA LEU A 263 -5.10 12.46 -6.15
C LEU A 263 -6.19 13.09 -7.03
N ASN A 264 -6.57 12.43 -8.12
CA ASN A 264 -7.67 12.87 -8.98
C ASN A 264 -9.01 12.87 -8.24
N ALA A 265 -9.29 11.84 -7.42
CA ALA A 265 -10.50 11.78 -6.60
C ALA A 265 -10.60 12.95 -5.62
N LEU A 266 -9.48 13.33 -5.00
CA LEU A 266 -9.42 14.47 -4.10
C LEU A 266 -9.62 15.80 -4.83
N ALA A 267 -9.05 15.95 -6.02
CA ALA A 267 -9.23 17.15 -6.87
C ALA A 267 -10.70 17.31 -7.31
N ILE A 268 -11.35 16.23 -7.76
CA ILE A 268 -12.78 16.23 -8.11
C ILE A 268 -13.62 16.67 -6.91
N ARG A 269 -13.35 16.14 -5.72
CA ARG A 269 -14.10 16.50 -4.52
C ARG A 269 -13.91 17.98 -4.14
N GLN A 270 -12.71 18.52 -4.22
CA GLN A 270 -12.44 19.95 -3.94
C GLN A 270 -13.22 20.86 -4.89
N SER A 271 -13.32 20.51 -6.17
CA SER A 271 -14.08 21.27 -7.15
C SER A 271 -15.60 21.27 -6.88
N LEU A 272 -16.12 20.21 -6.26
CA LEU A 272 -17.54 20.10 -5.89
C LEU A 272 -17.89 20.89 -4.62
N VAL A 273 -16.91 21.12 -3.72
CA VAL A 273 -17.12 21.84 -2.46
C VAL A 273 -16.87 23.33 -2.58
N THR A 274 -16.08 23.77 -3.58
CA THR A 274 -15.79 25.18 -3.83
C THR A 274 -16.70 25.67 -4.97
N PRO A 275 -17.74 26.50 -4.70
CA PRO A 275 -18.56 27.06 -5.78
C PRO A 275 -17.69 27.91 -6.72
N PRO A 276 -18.00 27.96 -8.02
CA PRO A 276 -17.29 28.84 -8.95
C PRO A 276 -17.35 30.28 -8.44
N LYS A 277 -16.19 30.94 -8.37
CA LYS A 277 -16.14 32.37 -8.08
C LYS A 277 -16.96 33.04 -9.15
N SER A 278 -18.10 33.63 -8.76
CA SER A 278 -18.87 34.53 -9.61
C SER A 278 -17.98 35.74 -9.98
N HIS A 279 -17.70 35.90 -11.25
CA HIS A 279 -17.07 37.09 -11.82
C HIS A 279 -18.07 38.20 -11.91
#